data_f0d2763e2d8e220969480a8916ce79c2
#
_entry.id   f0d2763e2d8e220969480a8916ce79c2
#
_cell.length_a   1.000
_cell.length_b   1.000
_cell.length_c   1.000
_cell.angle_alpha   90.00
_cell.angle_beta   90.00
_cell.angle_gamma   90.00
#
_symmetry.space_group_name_H-M   'P 1'
#
loop_
_entity.id
_entity.type
_entity.pdbx_description
1 polymer ?
#
loop_
_entity_poly.entity_id
_entity_poly.type
_entity_poly.pdbx_seq_one_letter_code
_entity_poly.pdbx_strand_id
1 'polypeptide(L)'
;MTQSVAFIGLGAMGYRMAAHLPKYFEKVYVWNRNFDKAKQHATEFGTLAVELAEAVQADVIFSCLPTSDDVETLIEGVNIKSGAIWIDCTSGVPEAARRLAERLKTQNIDFLDAPVSGQTIGAENATLTVMVGGDVNAFERAYPAMAAIGKLIQHVGDSGAGFAVKAINNMLLAVNLWSVAEGFSTLKAHGVNLDAALNCINASSGKSMVTETIFPQRVLSREFPVTFALPLLAKDTGIALDLVHEAKLPAPILALTQSLIQAANLTAEPNSDFSSAVKMYEAWTKIILK
;
A
#
# COMPACT_ATOMS: atom_id res chain seq x y z
N MET A 1 -20.73 7.08 24.27
CA MET A 1 -19.57 7.97 24.08
C MET A 1 -19.21 7.89 22.60
N THR A 2 -19.07 9.01 21.93
CA THR A 2 -18.64 9.06 20.53
C THR A 2 -17.19 8.60 20.45
N GLN A 3 -16.91 7.57 19.66
CA GLN A 3 -15.58 7.00 19.46
C GLN A 3 -14.66 8.05 18.83
N SER A 4 -13.50 8.28 19.41
CA SER A 4 -12.45 9.16 18.87
C SER A 4 -11.53 8.39 17.95
N VAL A 5 -11.07 9.04 16.86
CA VAL A 5 -10.18 8.43 15.87
C VAL A 5 -8.93 9.29 15.72
N ALA A 6 -7.77 8.65 15.60
CA ALA A 6 -6.53 9.32 15.22
C ALA A 6 -5.99 8.79 13.90
N PHE A 7 -5.33 9.64 13.13
CA PHE A 7 -4.60 9.24 11.93
C PHE A 7 -3.15 9.74 11.98
N ILE A 8 -2.21 8.82 11.99
CA ILE A 8 -0.77 9.04 12.12
C ILE A 8 -0.09 8.78 10.76
N GLY A 9 0.58 9.81 10.23
CA GLY A 9 1.25 9.72 8.94
C GLY A 9 0.40 10.26 7.78
N LEU A 10 0.61 11.53 7.46
CA LEU A 10 -0.09 12.25 6.40
C LEU A 10 0.75 12.31 5.11
N GLY A 11 1.21 11.14 4.66
CA GLY A 11 1.82 10.97 3.34
C GLY A 11 0.79 11.05 2.21
N ALA A 12 1.19 10.62 1.00
CA ALA A 12 0.30 10.65 -0.18
C ALA A 12 -1.02 9.89 0.02
N MET A 13 -0.98 8.76 0.74
CA MET A 13 -2.16 7.96 1.06
C MET A 13 -2.87 8.47 2.32
N GLY A 14 -2.14 8.62 3.43
CA GLY A 14 -2.72 8.95 4.72
C GLY A 14 -3.45 10.29 4.74
N TYR A 15 -2.93 11.31 4.05
CA TYR A 15 -3.58 12.61 3.92
C TYR A 15 -5.00 12.51 3.35
N ARG A 16 -5.16 11.70 2.29
CA ARG A 16 -6.44 11.47 1.63
C ARG A 16 -7.38 10.58 2.45
N MET A 17 -6.86 9.52 3.05
CA MET A 17 -7.65 8.63 3.90
C MET A 17 -8.20 9.37 5.13
N ALA A 18 -7.38 10.13 5.82
CA ALA A 18 -7.77 10.89 7.01
C ALA A 18 -8.88 11.93 6.73
N ALA A 19 -8.92 12.48 5.52
CA ALA A 19 -9.91 13.48 5.09
C ALA A 19 -11.37 12.96 5.09
N HIS A 20 -11.57 11.64 5.06
CA HIS A 20 -12.91 11.05 5.10
C HIS A 20 -13.46 10.88 6.51
N LEU A 21 -12.59 10.76 7.52
CA LEU A 21 -12.97 10.42 8.90
C LEU A 21 -13.93 11.45 9.55
N PRO A 22 -13.78 12.78 9.35
CA PRO A 22 -14.70 13.76 9.96
C PRO A 22 -16.16 13.65 9.52
N LYS A 23 -16.44 12.92 8.43
CA LYS A 23 -17.82 12.65 7.99
C LYS A 23 -18.54 11.64 8.90
N TYR A 24 -17.79 10.86 9.67
CA TYR A 24 -18.29 9.74 10.48
C TYR A 24 -17.99 9.88 11.96
N PHE A 25 -16.96 10.67 12.33
CA PHE A 25 -16.46 10.81 13.70
C PHE A 25 -16.36 12.28 14.09
N GLU A 26 -16.86 12.63 15.27
CA GLU A 26 -16.82 14.02 15.78
C GLU A 26 -15.41 14.48 16.18
N LYS A 27 -14.56 13.53 16.65
CA LYS A 27 -13.19 13.82 17.07
C LYS A 27 -12.22 13.01 16.23
N VAL A 28 -11.59 13.70 15.29
CA VAL A 28 -10.55 13.14 14.42
C VAL A 28 -9.23 13.87 14.65
N TYR A 29 -8.32 13.23 15.33
CA TYR A 29 -6.97 13.72 15.56
C TYR A 29 -6.06 13.35 14.40
N VAL A 30 -5.16 14.23 14.02
CA VAL A 30 -4.15 13.96 13.01
C VAL A 30 -2.76 14.35 13.50
N TRP A 31 -1.80 13.50 13.18
CA TRP A 31 -0.40 13.79 13.46
C TRP A 31 0.49 13.37 12.29
N ASN A 32 1.55 14.16 12.09
CA ASN A 32 2.59 13.85 11.13
C ASN A 32 3.93 14.42 11.63
N ARG A 33 5.05 13.74 11.36
CA ARG A 33 6.39 14.18 11.75
C ARG A 33 6.69 15.64 11.31
N ASN A 34 6.31 16.00 10.08
CA ASN A 34 6.19 17.41 9.69
C ASN A 34 4.81 17.90 10.15
N PHE A 35 4.77 18.60 11.29
CA PHE A 35 3.54 19.03 11.94
C PHE A 35 2.73 20.06 11.15
N ASP A 36 3.38 20.82 10.25
CA ASP A 36 2.67 21.78 9.39
C ASP A 36 1.70 21.08 8.42
N LYS A 37 2.01 19.83 8.00
CA LYS A 37 1.06 19.01 7.25
C LYS A 37 -0.18 18.66 8.07
N ALA A 38 -0.04 18.39 9.36
CA ALA A 38 -1.18 18.13 10.23
C ALA A 38 -2.05 19.40 10.39
N LYS A 39 -1.44 20.56 10.58
CA LYS A 39 -2.15 21.84 10.62
C LYS A 39 -2.89 22.14 9.32
N GLN A 40 -2.22 21.92 8.17
CA GLN A 40 -2.84 22.10 6.87
C GLN A 40 -4.07 21.19 6.72
N HIS A 41 -3.93 19.91 7.06
CA HIS A 41 -5.02 18.93 7.02
C HIS A 41 -6.19 19.34 7.94
N ALA A 42 -5.89 19.83 9.14
CA ALA A 42 -6.88 20.32 10.08
C ALA A 42 -7.69 21.50 9.52
N THR A 43 -7.00 22.44 8.86
CA THR A 43 -7.64 23.61 8.22
C THR A 43 -8.52 23.19 7.04
N GLU A 44 -8.06 22.23 6.23
CA GLU A 44 -8.75 21.82 5.00
C GLU A 44 -9.96 20.91 5.25
N PHE A 45 -9.86 19.99 6.25
CA PHE A 45 -10.84 18.92 6.44
C PHE A 45 -11.54 18.95 7.82
N GLY A 46 -11.24 19.92 8.67
CA GLY A 46 -11.88 20.02 10.00
C GLY A 46 -11.39 18.96 11.00
N THR A 47 -10.21 18.37 10.80
CA THR A 47 -9.56 17.50 11.77
C THR A 47 -8.85 18.32 12.85
N LEU A 48 -8.31 17.66 13.88
CA LEU A 48 -7.59 18.29 14.99
C LEU A 48 -6.11 17.92 14.90
N ALA A 49 -5.25 18.88 14.56
CA ALA A 49 -3.81 18.69 14.60
C ALA A 49 -3.35 18.71 16.05
N VAL A 50 -2.83 17.59 16.53
CA VAL A 50 -2.40 17.42 17.93
C VAL A 50 -1.01 16.78 17.99
N GLU A 51 -0.36 16.89 19.13
CA GLU A 51 0.91 16.18 19.36
C GLU A 51 0.68 14.65 19.43
N LEU A 52 1.73 13.88 19.12
CA LEU A 52 1.63 12.42 19.06
C LEU A 52 1.10 11.80 20.36
N ALA A 53 1.55 12.31 21.50
CA ALA A 53 1.13 11.83 22.81
C ALA A 53 -0.38 11.99 23.05
N GLU A 54 -1.02 12.99 22.44
CA GLU A 54 -2.47 13.19 22.47
C GLU A 54 -3.17 12.32 21.43
N ALA A 55 -2.64 12.23 20.21
CA ALA A 55 -3.22 11.40 19.14
C ALA A 55 -3.39 9.93 19.56
N VAL A 56 -2.41 9.37 20.27
CA VAL A 56 -2.45 7.97 20.72
C VAL A 56 -3.41 7.71 21.91
N GLN A 57 -4.11 8.74 22.40
CA GLN A 57 -5.20 8.60 23.38
C GLN A 57 -6.58 8.38 22.71
N ALA A 58 -6.63 8.30 21.38
CA ALA A 58 -7.86 7.96 20.66
C ALA A 58 -8.28 6.50 20.88
N ASP A 59 -9.58 6.22 20.63
CA ASP A 59 -10.13 4.86 20.74
C ASP A 59 -9.69 3.98 19.56
N VAL A 60 -9.56 4.57 18.38
CA VAL A 60 -9.06 3.93 17.17
C VAL A 60 -7.93 4.78 16.58
N ILE A 61 -6.81 4.14 16.29
CA ILE A 61 -5.61 4.81 15.80
C ILE A 61 -5.21 4.19 14.47
N PHE A 62 -5.23 4.98 13.40
CA PHE A 62 -4.65 4.59 12.13
C PHE A 62 -3.20 5.03 12.05
N SER A 63 -2.35 4.18 11.46
CA SER A 63 -1.01 4.56 11.00
C SER A 63 -0.85 4.26 9.50
N CYS A 64 -0.14 5.14 8.79
CA CYS A 64 0.24 4.92 7.38
C CYS A 64 1.64 5.53 7.18
N LEU A 65 2.65 4.73 7.45
CA LEU A 65 4.06 5.12 7.50
C LEU A 65 4.86 4.42 6.38
N PRO A 66 6.13 4.81 6.13
CA PRO A 66 6.92 4.20 5.08
C PRO A 66 7.27 2.72 5.32
N THR A 67 7.60 2.36 6.56
CA THR A 67 8.09 1.02 6.93
C THR A 67 7.51 0.53 8.26
N SER A 68 7.59 -0.78 8.50
CA SER A 68 7.27 -1.35 9.82
C SER A 68 8.18 -0.82 10.93
N ASP A 69 9.46 -0.56 10.64
CA ASP A 69 10.41 -0.01 11.60
C ASP A 69 10.00 1.39 12.08
N ASP A 70 9.43 2.22 11.15
CA ASP A 70 8.88 3.53 11.52
C ASP A 70 7.69 3.36 12.47
N VAL A 71 6.84 2.34 12.26
CA VAL A 71 5.69 2.04 13.13
C VAL A 71 6.16 1.53 14.49
N GLU A 72 7.08 0.56 14.53
CA GLU A 72 7.65 0.02 15.76
C GLU A 72 8.30 1.12 16.59
N THR A 73 9.16 1.94 15.98
CA THR A 73 9.83 3.08 16.64
C THR A 73 8.83 4.07 17.23
N LEU A 74 7.77 4.38 16.49
CA LEU A 74 6.75 5.32 16.94
C LEU A 74 5.98 4.76 18.15
N ILE A 75 5.57 3.49 18.10
CA ILE A 75 4.84 2.81 19.18
C ILE A 75 5.72 2.69 20.44
N GLU A 76 7.02 2.49 20.29
CA GLU A 76 7.97 2.42 21.41
C GLU A 76 8.08 3.73 22.18
N GLY A 77 7.94 4.85 21.48
CA GLY A 77 8.11 6.19 22.06
C GLY A 77 6.87 6.78 22.74
N VAL A 78 5.74 6.03 22.81
CA VAL A 78 4.47 6.58 23.27
C VAL A 78 3.74 5.66 24.26
N ASN A 79 2.87 6.27 25.09
CA ASN A 79 1.95 5.55 25.95
C ASN A 79 0.55 5.56 25.34
N ILE A 80 0.15 4.44 24.75
CA ILE A 80 -1.12 4.30 24.05
C ILE A 80 -2.24 4.04 25.04
N LYS A 81 -3.42 4.58 24.79
CA LYS A 81 -4.63 4.36 25.60
C LYS A 81 -4.96 2.87 25.69
N SER A 82 -5.11 2.36 26.91
CA SER A 82 -5.59 0.98 27.14
C SER A 82 -7.00 0.80 26.56
N GLY A 83 -7.23 -0.32 25.89
CA GLY A 83 -8.48 -0.62 25.17
C GLY A 83 -8.58 -0.03 23.77
N ALA A 84 -7.56 0.73 23.31
CA ALA A 84 -7.49 1.23 21.95
C ALA A 84 -7.28 0.12 20.91
N ILE A 85 -7.64 0.40 19.66
CA ILE A 85 -7.34 -0.45 18.50
C ILE A 85 -6.39 0.31 17.60
N TRP A 86 -5.22 -0.27 17.32
CA TRP A 86 -4.26 0.23 16.34
C TRP A 86 -4.46 -0.45 15.00
N ILE A 87 -4.71 0.32 13.96
CA ILE A 87 -4.93 -0.12 12.57
C ILE A 87 -3.75 0.37 11.73
N ASP A 88 -2.86 -0.54 11.35
CA ASP A 88 -1.69 -0.17 10.55
C ASP A 88 -1.92 -0.39 9.06
N CYS A 89 -2.09 0.72 8.33
CA CYS A 89 -2.25 0.76 6.87
C CYS A 89 -0.93 0.80 6.10
N THR A 90 0.19 0.65 6.76
CA THR A 90 1.53 0.56 6.16
C THR A 90 1.62 -0.67 5.24
N SER A 91 2.42 -0.63 4.21
CA SER A 91 2.86 -1.85 3.51
C SER A 91 4.05 -2.43 4.28
N GLY A 92 3.73 -3.23 5.30
CA GLY A 92 4.66 -3.69 6.32
C GLY A 92 5.11 -5.14 6.18
N VAL A 93 5.97 -5.55 7.11
CA VAL A 93 6.52 -6.90 7.23
C VAL A 93 5.60 -7.73 8.13
N PRO A 94 5.11 -8.92 7.70
CA PRO A 94 4.20 -9.76 8.48
C PRO A 94 4.71 -10.13 9.87
N GLU A 95 6.01 -10.40 9.99
CA GLU A 95 6.63 -10.72 11.27
C GLU A 95 6.61 -9.52 12.25
N ALA A 96 6.79 -8.30 11.75
CA ALA A 96 6.67 -7.09 12.57
C ALA A 96 5.24 -6.92 13.09
N ALA A 97 4.22 -7.22 12.26
CA ALA A 97 2.82 -7.19 12.70
C ALA A 97 2.56 -8.19 13.84
N ARG A 98 3.09 -9.42 13.73
CA ARG A 98 2.96 -10.44 14.77
C ARG A 98 3.59 -9.98 16.10
N ARG A 99 4.83 -9.48 16.04
CA ARG A 99 5.53 -8.94 17.22
C ARG A 99 4.78 -7.78 17.87
N LEU A 100 4.29 -6.83 17.07
CA LEU A 100 3.52 -5.68 17.56
C LEU A 100 2.20 -6.12 18.21
N ALA A 101 1.47 -7.05 17.58
CA ALA A 101 0.22 -7.58 18.11
C ALA A 101 0.42 -8.27 19.47
N GLU A 102 1.44 -9.11 19.61
CA GLU A 102 1.76 -9.77 20.88
C GLU A 102 2.14 -8.75 21.97
N ARG A 103 3.01 -7.81 21.63
CA ARG A 103 3.46 -6.77 22.57
C ARG A 103 2.31 -5.88 23.03
N LEU A 104 1.51 -5.36 22.12
CA LEU A 104 0.41 -4.44 22.45
C LEU A 104 -0.72 -5.14 23.20
N LYS A 105 -0.95 -6.41 22.95
CA LYS A 105 -1.91 -7.24 23.70
C LYS A 105 -1.60 -7.26 25.20
N THR A 106 -0.33 -7.26 25.61
CA THR A 106 0.05 -7.20 27.03
C THR A 106 -0.34 -5.87 27.69
N GLN A 107 -0.61 -4.85 26.91
CA GLN A 107 -1.04 -3.51 27.33
C GLN A 107 -2.56 -3.30 27.15
N ASN A 108 -3.30 -4.37 26.81
CA ASN A 108 -4.71 -4.32 26.49
C ASN A 108 -5.02 -3.40 25.28
N ILE A 109 -4.18 -3.47 24.25
CA ILE A 109 -4.33 -2.75 22.97
C ILE A 109 -4.39 -3.79 21.87
N ASP A 110 -5.40 -3.70 20.99
CA ASP A 110 -5.49 -4.55 19.82
C ASP A 110 -4.71 -3.95 18.65
N PHE A 111 -4.04 -4.79 17.88
CA PHE A 111 -3.31 -4.40 16.68
C PHE A 111 -3.87 -5.14 15.46
N LEU A 112 -4.17 -4.40 14.40
CA LEU A 112 -4.61 -4.91 13.11
C LEU A 112 -3.65 -4.42 12.03
N ASP A 113 -3.04 -5.33 11.29
CA ASP A 113 -2.33 -5.01 10.06
C ASP A 113 -3.37 -4.91 8.92
N ALA A 114 -3.55 -3.70 8.42
CA ALA A 114 -4.65 -3.37 7.51
C ALA A 114 -4.16 -2.59 6.26
N PRO A 115 -3.17 -3.11 5.53
CA PRO A 115 -2.67 -2.45 4.33
C PRO A 115 -3.76 -2.25 3.29
N VAL A 116 -3.58 -1.20 2.48
CA VAL A 116 -4.57 -0.77 1.51
C VAL A 116 -4.11 -0.94 0.07
N SER A 117 -5.06 -1.11 -0.84
CA SER A 117 -4.86 -1.12 -2.29
C SER A 117 -5.88 -0.25 -2.99
N GLY A 118 -5.48 0.45 -4.08
CA GLY A 118 -6.36 1.35 -4.83
C GLY A 118 -5.68 2.65 -5.24
N GLN A 119 -4.36 2.79 -4.95
CA GLN A 119 -3.57 3.99 -5.26
C GLN A 119 -4.14 5.26 -4.59
N THR A 120 -3.59 6.43 -4.91
CA THR A 120 -4.05 7.71 -4.38
C THR A 120 -5.50 8.04 -4.78
N ILE A 121 -5.92 7.62 -5.97
CA ILE A 121 -7.29 7.82 -6.44
C ILE A 121 -8.31 7.02 -5.59
N GLY A 122 -7.97 5.80 -5.20
CA GLY A 122 -8.81 5.01 -4.30
C GLY A 122 -8.89 5.63 -2.89
N ALA A 123 -7.79 6.19 -2.40
CA ALA A 123 -7.75 6.91 -1.13
C ALA A 123 -8.59 8.21 -1.19
N GLU A 124 -8.52 8.94 -2.29
CA GLU A 124 -9.30 10.17 -2.51
C GLU A 124 -10.80 9.91 -2.57
N ASN A 125 -11.21 8.78 -3.16
CA ASN A 125 -12.62 8.43 -3.32
C ASN A 125 -13.18 7.50 -2.23
N ALA A 126 -12.40 7.16 -1.20
CA ALA A 126 -12.74 6.18 -0.16
C ALA A 126 -13.16 4.80 -0.74
N THR A 127 -12.50 4.38 -1.81
CA THR A 127 -12.80 3.11 -2.51
C THR A 127 -11.70 2.07 -2.37
N LEU A 128 -10.86 2.22 -1.36
CA LEU A 128 -9.74 1.30 -1.13
C LEU A 128 -10.22 -0.12 -0.83
N THR A 129 -9.40 -1.09 -1.20
CA THR A 129 -9.44 -2.43 -0.64
C THR A 129 -8.55 -2.46 0.60
N VAL A 130 -9.10 -2.87 1.74
CA VAL A 130 -8.40 -3.01 3.02
C VAL A 130 -8.27 -4.50 3.35
N MET A 131 -7.06 -4.99 3.49
CA MET A 131 -6.74 -6.39 3.75
C MET A 131 -6.36 -6.53 5.22
N VAL A 132 -7.24 -7.08 6.07
CA VAL A 132 -7.07 -7.00 7.53
C VAL A 132 -6.61 -8.31 8.12
N GLY A 133 -5.46 -8.30 8.79
CA GLY A 133 -4.97 -9.35 9.66
C GLY A 133 -5.10 -8.98 11.13
N GLY A 134 -5.38 -9.97 11.99
CA GLY A 134 -5.47 -9.80 13.44
C GLY A 134 -6.72 -10.42 14.05
N ASP A 135 -6.99 -10.09 15.32
CA ASP A 135 -8.14 -10.63 16.04
C ASP A 135 -9.47 -10.22 15.41
N VAL A 136 -10.36 -11.20 15.20
CA VAL A 136 -11.65 -10.99 14.52
C VAL A 136 -12.59 -10.06 15.31
N ASN A 137 -12.56 -10.09 16.65
CA ASN A 137 -13.40 -9.21 17.44
C ASN A 137 -12.88 -7.76 17.39
N ALA A 138 -11.55 -7.60 17.35
CA ALA A 138 -10.93 -6.28 17.10
C ALA A 138 -11.29 -5.76 15.70
N PHE A 139 -11.26 -6.62 14.69
CA PHE A 139 -11.70 -6.29 13.33
C PHE A 139 -13.15 -5.81 13.30
N GLU A 140 -14.07 -6.53 13.92
CA GLU A 140 -15.50 -6.15 13.95
C GLU A 140 -15.71 -4.79 14.63
N ARG A 141 -15.01 -4.52 15.73
CA ARG A 141 -15.07 -3.22 16.42
C ARG A 141 -14.46 -2.08 15.61
N ALA A 142 -13.42 -2.35 14.83
CA ALA A 142 -12.72 -1.38 13.99
C ALA A 142 -13.38 -1.18 12.62
N TYR A 143 -14.26 -2.09 12.19
CA TYR A 143 -14.88 -2.08 10.88
C TYR A 143 -15.51 -0.73 10.49
N PRO A 144 -16.29 -0.04 11.37
CA PRO A 144 -16.89 1.26 11.01
C PRO A 144 -15.85 2.33 10.66
N ALA A 145 -14.66 2.30 11.31
CA ALA A 145 -13.59 3.25 11.01
C ALA A 145 -12.91 2.93 9.67
N MET A 146 -12.69 1.65 9.38
CA MET A 146 -12.15 1.22 8.09
C MET A 146 -13.12 1.46 6.93
N ALA A 147 -14.43 1.35 7.18
CA ALA A 147 -15.47 1.63 6.19
C ALA A 147 -15.50 3.09 5.74
N ALA A 148 -14.94 4.01 6.54
CA ALA A 148 -14.80 5.40 6.15
C ALA A 148 -13.77 5.64 5.05
N ILE A 149 -12.81 4.71 4.85
CA ILE A 149 -11.70 4.86 3.90
C ILE A 149 -11.70 3.84 2.77
N GLY A 150 -12.46 2.75 2.88
CA GLY A 150 -12.45 1.65 1.93
C GLY A 150 -13.83 1.11 1.58
N LYS A 151 -13.93 0.53 0.38
CA LYS A 151 -15.15 -0.10 -0.14
C LYS A 151 -15.18 -1.61 0.09
N LEU A 152 -14.02 -2.27 -0.05
CA LEU A 152 -13.85 -3.70 0.24
C LEU A 152 -12.94 -3.83 1.45
N ILE A 153 -13.49 -4.31 2.56
CA ILE A 153 -12.75 -4.52 3.81
C ILE A 153 -12.87 -5.99 4.16
N GLN A 154 -11.75 -6.70 4.08
CA GLN A 154 -11.75 -8.15 4.22
C GLN A 154 -10.81 -8.59 5.32
N HIS A 155 -11.33 -9.29 6.33
CA HIS A 155 -10.51 -10.03 7.27
C HIS A 155 -9.92 -11.26 6.55
N VAL A 156 -8.58 -11.37 6.55
CA VAL A 156 -7.87 -12.39 5.76
C VAL A 156 -7.10 -13.39 6.61
N GLY A 157 -7.12 -13.26 7.93
CA GLY A 157 -6.47 -14.19 8.86
C GLY A 157 -5.90 -13.49 10.08
N ASP A 158 -5.05 -14.21 10.82
CA ASP A 158 -4.36 -13.72 12.02
C ASP A 158 -3.36 -12.59 11.70
N SER A 159 -2.77 -12.00 12.74
CA SER A 159 -1.79 -10.91 12.61
C SER A 159 -0.66 -11.23 11.62
N GLY A 160 -0.42 -10.31 10.70
CA GLY A 160 0.51 -10.43 9.59
C GLY A 160 -0.11 -10.93 8.29
N ALA A 161 -1.35 -11.47 8.31
CA ALA A 161 -2.00 -11.97 7.11
C ALA A 161 -2.36 -10.84 6.12
N GLY A 162 -2.76 -9.67 6.60
CA GLY A 162 -3.01 -8.51 5.75
C GLY A 162 -1.75 -8.06 5.01
N PHE A 163 -0.64 -7.91 5.71
CA PHE A 163 0.65 -7.56 5.11
C PHE A 163 1.13 -8.62 4.12
N ALA A 164 0.93 -9.91 4.42
CA ALA A 164 1.27 -10.99 3.50
C ALA A 164 0.47 -10.90 2.19
N VAL A 165 -0.85 -10.72 2.27
CA VAL A 165 -1.71 -10.55 1.08
C VAL A 165 -1.28 -9.31 0.28
N LYS A 166 -0.96 -8.20 0.96
CA LYS A 166 -0.48 -6.99 0.30
C LYS A 166 0.84 -7.19 -0.44
N ALA A 167 1.81 -7.85 0.19
CA ALA A 167 3.10 -8.14 -0.43
C ALA A 167 2.94 -9.01 -1.69
N ILE A 168 2.13 -10.06 -1.62
CA ILE A 168 1.83 -10.92 -2.77
C ILE A 168 1.06 -10.16 -3.86
N ASN A 169 0.09 -9.31 -3.50
CA ASN A 169 -0.60 -8.47 -4.48
C ASN A 169 0.39 -7.57 -5.27
N ASN A 170 1.35 -6.94 -4.57
CA ASN A 170 2.32 -6.06 -5.22
C ASN A 170 3.37 -6.86 -6.01
N MET A 171 3.72 -8.07 -5.59
CA MET A 171 4.51 -8.99 -6.38
C MET A 171 3.81 -9.39 -7.69
N LEU A 172 2.51 -9.70 -7.64
CA LEU A 172 1.73 -10.02 -8.85
C LEU A 172 1.63 -8.80 -9.79
N LEU A 173 1.53 -7.59 -9.25
CA LEU A 173 1.62 -6.36 -10.06
C LEU A 173 2.97 -6.29 -10.81
N ALA A 174 4.07 -6.58 -10.13
CA ALA A 174 5.41 -6.57 -10.71
C ALA A 174 5.59 -7.68 -11.77
N VAL A 175 5.11 -8.91 -11.51
CA VAL A 175 5.10 -10.01 -12.49
C VAL A 175 4.34 -9.60 -13.76
N ASN A 176 3.14 -9.05 -13.59
CA ASN A 176 2.34 -8.58 -14.72
C ASN A 176 3.03 -7.46 -15.50
N LEU A 177 3.70 -6.53 -14.83
CA LEU A 177 4.42 -5.43 -15.48
C LEU A 177 5.54 -5.95 -16.39
N TRP A 178 6.36 -6.88 -15.88
CA TRP A 178 7.46 -7.48 -16.66
C TRP A 178 6.94 -8.32 -17.82
N SER A 179 5.97 -9.21 -17.58
CA SER A 179 5.40 -10.06 -18.65
C SER A 179 4.74 -9.23 -19.77
N VAL A 180 4.09 -8.12 -19.41
CA VAL A 180 3.50 -7.19 -20.39
C VAL A 180 4.61 -6.47 -21.18
N ALA A 181 5.67 -6.01 -20.51
CA ALA A 181 6.80 -5.35 -21.18
C ALA A 181 7.45 -6.28 -22.23
N GLU A 182 7.71 -7.55 -21.87
CA GLU A 182 8.27 -8.56 -22.77
C GLU A 182 7.30 -8.88 -23.92
N GLY A 183 6.04 -9.18 -23.61
CA GLY A 183 5.02 -9.53 -24.61
C GLY A 183 4.78 -8.41 -25.61
N PHE A 184 4.61 -7.18 -25.14
CA PHE A 184 4.33 -6.03 -26.03
C PHE A 184 5.57 -5.59 -26.84
N SER A 185 6.78 -5.75 -26.30
CA SER A 185 8.00 -5.57 -27.10
C SER A 185 8.09 -6.59 -28.23
N THR A 186 7.73 -7.84 -27.95
CA THR A 186 7.66 -8.91 -28.96
C THR A 186 6.64 -8.58 -30.04
N LEU A 187 5.41 -8.19 -29.65
CA LEU A 187 4.38 -7.79 -30.62
C LEU A 187 4.83 -6.63 -31.48
N LYS A 188 5.47 -5.62 -30.89
CA LYS A 188 6.01 -4.48 -31.64
C LYS A 188 7.08 -4.87 -32.61
N ALA A 189 8.00 -5.78 -32.25
CA ALA A 189 9.02 -6.31 -33.15
C ALA A 189 8.43 -7.06 -34.36
N HIS A 190 7.23 -7.63 -34.18
CA HIS A 190 6.48 -8.26 -35.27
C HIS A 190 5.53 -7.30 -36.04
N GLY A 191 5.61 -5.99 -35.79
CA GLY A 191 4.80 -4.99 -36.48
C GLY A 191 3.33 -4.93 -36.08
N VAL A 192 2.98 -5.52 -34.93
CA VAL A 192 1.61 -5.50 -34.40
C VAL A 192 1.27 -4.12 -33.85
N ASN A 193 0.07 -3.62 -34.15
CA ASN A 193 -0.47 -2.41 -33.53
C ASN A 193 -0.77 -2.67 -32.04
N LEU A 194 -0.10 -1.95 -31.14
CA LEU A 194 -0.17 -2.21 -29.70
C LEU A 194 -1.52 -1.86 -29.08
N ASP A 195 -2.23 -0.83 -29.58
CA ASP A 195 -3.56 -0.47 -29.11
C ASP A 195 -4.59 -1.55 -29.46
N ALA A 196 -4.53 -2.05 -30.71
CA ALA A 196 -5.38 -3.16 -31.14
C ALA A 196 -5.09 -4.43 -30.35
N ALA A 197 -3.81 -4.73 -30.09
CA ALA A 197 -3.40 -5.86 -29.26
C ALA A 197 -3.94 -5.74 -27.81
N LEU A 198 -3.87 -4.54 -27.19
CA LEU A 198 -4.43 -4.29 -25.87
C LEU A 198 -5.93 -4.55 -25.82
N ASN A 199 -6.67 -4.07 -26.83
CA ASN A 199 -8.13 -4.31 -26.90
C ASN A 199 -8.44 -5.81 -26.95
N CYS A 200 -7.71 -6.58 -27.76
CA CYS A 200 -7.88 -8.04 -27.85
C CYS A 200 -7.52 -8.74 -26.53
N ILE A 201 -6.37 -8.40 -25.94
CA ILE A 201 -5.89 -9.01 -24.70
C ILE A 201 -6.83 -8.69 -23.53
N ASN A 202 -7.31 -7.43 -23.44
CA ASN A 202 -8.23 -7.01 -22.39
C ASN A 202 -9.64 -7.61 -22.51
N ALA A 203 -10.02 -8.08 -23.70
CA ALA A 203 -11.23 -8.86 -23.93
C ALA A 203 -11.03 -10.38 -23.74
N SER A 204 -9.82 -10.80 -23.38
CA SER A 204 -9.41 -12.20 -23.30
C SER A 204 -8.76 -12.54 -21.96
N SER A 205 -8.31 -13.79 -21.79
CA SER A 205 -7.72 -14.31 -20.54
C SER A 205 -6.38 -13.67 -20.12
N GLY A 206 -5.73 -12.92 -21.00
CA GLY A 206 -4.50 -12.17 -20.70
C GLY A 206 -4.73 -10.84 -19.97
N LYS A 207 -5.98 -10.47 -19.70
CA LYS A 207 -6.33 -9.23 -19.02
C LYS A 207 -5.71 -9.17 -17.62
N SER A 208 -5.17 -8.00 -17.28
CA SER A 208 -4.71 -7.65 -15.94
C SER A 208 -4.91 -6.14 -15.71
N MET A 209 -4.78 -5.67 -14.46
CA MET A 209 -4.75 -4.24 -14.19
C MET A 209 -3.62 -3.52 -14.96
N VAL A 210 -2.52 -4.23 -15.19
CA VAL A 210 -1.40 -3.67 -15.96
C VAL A 210 -1.81 -3.44 -17.40
N THR A 211 -2.41 -4.42 -18.08
CA THR A 211 -2.85 -4.27 -19.47
C THR A 211 -4.02 -3.30 -19.63
N GLU A 212 -4.96 -3.29 -18.65
CA GLU A 212 -6.18 -2.47 -18.73
C GLU A 212 -5.91 -0.98 -18.43
N THR A 213 -5.03 -0.69 -17.47
CA THR A 213 -4.88 0.67 -16.95
C THR A 213 -3.44 1.17 -16.99
N ILE A 214 -2.50 0.42 -16.40
CA ILE A 214 -1.14 0.92 -16.18
C ILE A 214 -0.39 1.11 -17.49
N PHE A 215 -0.39 0.09 -18.34
CA PHE A 215 0.39 0.07 -19.56
C PHE A 215 -0.07 1.15 -20.57
N PRO A 216 -1.36 1.28 -20.91
CA PRO A 216 -1.81 2.34 -21.83
C PRO A 216 -1.62 3.74 -21.23
N GLN A 217 -1.99 3.96 -19.99
CA GLN A 217 -1.98 5.30 -19.38
C GLN A 217 -0.62 5.82 -18.98
N ARG A 218 0.41 4.96 -18.84
CA ARG A 218 1.74 5.36 -18.35
C ARG A 218 2.85 5.00 -19.31
N VAL A 219 2.86 3.76 -19.83
CA VAL A 219 3.96 3.27 -20.67
C VAL A 219 3.76 3.73 -22.12
N LEU A 220 2.60 3.47 -22.73
CA LEU A 220 2.33 3.91 -24.10
C LEU A 220 2.19 5.43 -24.22
N SER A 221 1.58 6.10 -23.23
CA SER A 221 1.50 7.58 -23.16
C SER A 221 2.84 8.24 -22.90
N ARG A 222 3.81 7.52 -22.32
CA ARG A 222 5.12 8.04 -21.88
C ARG A 222 5.07 9.02 -20.70
N GLU A 223 3.95 9.13 -19.98
CA GLU A 223 3.78 10.10 -18.90
C GLU A 223 4.42 9.68 -17.58
N PHE A 224 4.35 8.40 -17.23
CA PHE A 224 4.89 7.82 -15.99
C PHE A 224 4.58 8.63 -14.72
N PRO A 225 3.31 9.01 -14.46
CA PRO A 225 2.96 9.82 -13.29
C PRO A 225 3.25 9.07 -11.99
N VAL A 226 3.88 9.72 -11.03
CA VAL A 226 4.27 9.07 -9.77
C VAL A 226 3.05 8.86 -8.89
N THR A 227 2.51 7.67 -8.91
CA THR A 227 1.39 7.24 -8.05
C THR A 227 1.80 6.19 -7.04
N PHE A 228 2.83 5.41 -7.36
CA PHE A 228 3.47 4.44 -6.49
C PHE A 228 4.96 4.36 -6.84
N ALA A 229 5.81 4.80 -5.93
CA ALA A 229 7.23 4.91 -6.20
C ALA A 229 7.89 3.52 -6.37
N LEU A 230 8.80 3.40 -7.35
CA LEU A 230 9.52 2.16 -7.64
C LEU A 230 10.30 1.60 -6.44
N PRO A 231 10.96 2.41 -5.59
CA PRO A 231 11.58 1.91 -4.37
C PRO A 231 10.61 1.21 -3.41
N LEU A 232 9.35 1.66 -3.34
CA LEU A 232 8.32 1.01 -2.51
C LEU A 232 7.88 -0.33 -3.11
N LEU A 233 7.76 -0.43 -4.45
CA LEU A 233 7.50 -1.71 -5.10
C LEU A 233 8.68 -2.67 -4.89
N ALA A 234 9.93 -2.20 -5.00
CA ALA A 234 11.12 -3.01 -4.75
C ALA A 234 11.16 -3.56 -3.30
N LYS A 235 10.80 -2.73 -2.31
CA LYS A 235 10.62 -3.15 -0.93
C LYS A 235 9.54 -4.24 -0.81
N ASP A 236 8.37 -4.01 -1.38
CA ASP A 236 7.22 -4.91 -1.24
C ASP A 236 7.47 -6.27 -1.93
N THR A 237 8.17 -6.28 -3.08
CA THR A 237 8.57 -7.54 -3.73
C THR A 237 9.63 -8.29 -2.92
N GLY A 238 10.49 -7.58 -2.19
CA GLY A 238 11.41 -8.18 -1.22
C GLY A 238 10.65 -8.90 -0.11
N ILE A 239 9.68 -8.23 0.53
CA ILE A 239 8.83 -8.83 1.57
C ILE A 239 8.11 -10.09 1.05
N ALA A 240 7.59 -10.06 -0.18
CA ALA A 240 6.94 -11.22 -0.78
C ALA A 240 7.90 -12.39 -0.96
N LEU A 241 9.16 -12.14 -1.35
CA LEU A 241 10.17 -13.18 -1.49
C LEU A 241 10.60 -13.76 -0.14
N ASP A 242 10.71 -12.92 0.90
CA ASP A 242 11.01 -13.38 2.26
C ASP A 242 9.93 -14.35 2.76
N LEU A 243 8.65 -14.06 2.53
CA LEU A 243 7.53 -14.98 2.85
C LEU A 243 7.66 -16.33 2.14
N VAL A 244 8.11 -16.33 0.88
CA VAL A 244 8.36 -17.57 0.13
C VAL A 244 9.49 -18.38 0.76
N HIS A 245 10.57 -17.72 1.17
CA HIS A 245 11.71 -18.35 1.82
C HIS A 245 11.33 -18.92 3.20
N GLU A 246 10.58 -18.18 4.01
CA GLU A 246 10.05 -18.65 5.30
C GLU A 246 9.19 -19.92 5.14
N ALA A 247 8.33 -19.92 4.10
CA ALA A 247 7.49 -21.07 3.77
C ALA A 247 8.24 -22.23 3.10
N LYS A 248 9.53 -22.04 2.74
CA LYS A 248 10.38 -23.03 2.02
C LYS A 248 9.74 -23.52 0.72
N LEU A 249 9.08 -22.63 0.00
CA LEU A 249 8.40 -22.95 -1.26
C LEU A 249 9.28 -22.61 -2.48
N PRO A 250 9.22 -23.39 -3.57
CA PRO A 250 9.84 -23.00 -4.83
C PRO A 250 9.03 -21.87 -5.49
N ALA A 251 9.68 -20.73 -5.80
CA ALA A 251 9.02 -19.59 -6.44
C ALA A 251 9.92 -18.92 -7.49
N PRO A 252 10.28 -19.61 -8.57
CA PRO A 252 11.23 -19.11 -9.57
C PRO A 252 10.73 -17.82 -10.24
N ILE A 253 9.43 -17.70 -10.51
CA ILE A 253 8.85 -16.48 -11.12
C ILE A 253 9.00 -15.28 -10.19
N LEU A 254 8.68 -15.44 -8.90
CA LEU A 254 8.75 -14.34 -7.92
C LEU A 254 10.21 -13.93 -7.68
N ALA A 255 11.13 -14.88 -7.57
CA ALA A 255 12.55 -14.61 -7.39
C ALA A 255 13.16 -13.85 -8.58
N LEU A 256 12.85 -14.27 -9.81
CA LEU A 256 13.27 -13.55 -11.01
C LEU A 256 12.68 -12.14 -11.04
N THR A 257 11.38 -12.00 -10.79
CA THR A 257 10.70 -10.70 -10.82
C THR A 257 11.28 -9.74 -9.78
N GLN A 258 11.54 -10.21 -8.56
CA GLN A 258 12.16 -9.39 -7.53
C GLN A 258 13.55 -8.90 -7.95
N SER A 259 14.37 -9.76 -8.54
CA SER A 259 15.69 -9.39 -9.04
C SER A 259 15.61 -8.33 -10.15
N LEU A 260 14.64 -8.44 -11.05
CA LEU A 260 14.40 -7.48 -12.13
C LEU A 260 13.90 -6.12 -11.59
N ILE A 261 12.98 -6.11 -10.65
CA ILE A 261 12.51 -4.88 -10.00
C ILE A 261 13.64 -4.19 -9.23
N GLN A 262 14.47 -4.96 -8.52
CA GLN A 262 15.61 -4.41 -7.81
C GLN A 262 16.64 -3.79 -8.77
N ALA A 263 16.95 -4.46 -9.88
CA ALA A 263 17.84 -3.93 -10.91
C ALA A 263 17.29 -2.64 -11.53
N ALA A 264 15.99 -2.60 -11.82
CA ALA A 264 15.32 -1.40 -12.32
C ALA A 264 15.38 -0.25 -11.29
N ASN A 265 15.17 -0.56 -10.00
CA ASN A 265 15.22 0.44 -8.93
C ASN A 265 16.62 1.06 -8.77
N LEU A 266 17.68 0.27 -8.95
CA LEU A 266 19.06 0.76 -8.88
C LEU A 266 19.46 1.67 -10.05
N THR A 267 18.78 1.57 -11.19
CA THR A 267 19.10 2.31 -12.42
C THR A 267 18.13 3.44 -12.74
N ALA A 268 16.99 3.50 -12.05
CA ALA A 268 15.96 4.51 -12.26
C ALA A 268 16.33 5.84 -11.58
N GLU A 269 15.75 6.94 -12.10
CA GLU A 269 15.81 8.22 -11.42
C GLU A 269 15.13 8.17 -10.04
N PRO A 270 15.62 8.92 -9.04
CA PRO A 270 15.01 8.96 -7.72
C PRO A 270 13.50 9.25 -7.78
N ASN A 271 12.73 8.54 -6.98
CA ASN A 271 11.26 8.67 -6.89
C ASN A 271 10.49 8.39 -8.19
N SER A 272 11.07 7.67 -9.14
CA SER A 272 10.36 7.23 -10.34
C SER A 272 9.12 6.40 -9.97
N ASP A 273 8.07 6.49 -10.81
CA ASP A 273 6.92 5.59 -10.72
C ASP A 273 7.33 4.14 -11.01
N PHE A 274 6.69 3.18 -10.37
CA PHE A 274 7.01 1.77 -10.57
C PHE A 274 6.92 1.30 -12.03
N SER A 275 6.02 1.90 -12.82
CA SER A 275 5.88 1.58 -14.23
C SER A 275 7.11 1.95 -15.07
N SER A 276 7.97 2.85 -14.56
CA SER A 276 9.23 3.21 -15.20
C SER A 276 10.25 2.06 -15.26
N ALA A 277 10.05 0.97 -14.49
CA ALA A 277 10.86 -0.23 -14.58
C ALA A 277 10.90 -0.80 -16.01
N VAL A 278 9.85 -0.60 -16.81
CA VAL A 278 9.79 -1.00 -18.22
C VAL A 278 10.90 -0.35 -19.05
N LYS A 279 11.37 0.85 -18.71
CA LYS A 279 12.45 1.54 -19.42
C LYS A 279 13.76 0.76 -19.43
N MET A 280 14.01 -0.04 -18.39
CA MET A 280 15.17 -0.93 -18.36
C MET A 280 15.07 -2.01 -19.45
N TYR A 281 13.90 -2.60 -19.65
CA TYR A 281 13.67 -3.57 -20.72
C TYR A 281 13.76 -2.92 -22.11
N GLU A 282 13.22 -1.72 -22.30
CA GLU A 282 13.37 -0.92 -23.53
C GLU A 282 14.86 -0.64 -23.85
N ALA A 283 15.66 -0.36 -22.82
CA ALA A 283 17.10 -0.14 -22.97
C ALA A 283 17.84 -1.41 -23.45
N TRP A 284 17.44 -2.59 -22.97
CA TRP A 284 18.01 -3.87 -23.41
C TRP A 284 17.66 -4.20 -24.85
N THR A 285 16.39 -4.04 -25.22
CA THR A 285 15.86 -4.46 -26.52
C THR A 285 16.00 -3.41 -27.60
N LYS A 286 16.23 -2.14 -27.25
CA LYS A 286 16.16 -0.95 -28.14
C LYS A 286 14.77 -0.74 -28.75
N ILE A 287 13.74 -1.35 -28.18
CA ILE A 287 12.34 -1.22 -28.60
C ILE A 287 11.62 -0.31 -27.61
N ILE A 288 11.24 0.87 -28.05
CA ILE A 288 10.49 1.84 -27.23
C ILE A 288 9.00 1.55 -27.34
N LEU A 289 8.34 1.30 -26.22
CA LEU A 289 6.90 1.02 -26.12
C LEU A 289 6.11 2.35 -26.12
N LYS A 290 5.60 2.71 -27.29
CA LYS A 290 4.77 3.92 -27.51
C LYS A 290 3.85 3.72 -28.68
#